data_c1234f877d675dcdb189d1ab201ed28e
#
_entry.id   c1234f877d675dcdb189d1ab201ed28e
#
_cell.length_a   1.000
_cell.length_b   1.000
_cell.length_c   1.000
_cell.angle_alpha   90.00
_cell.angle_beta   90.00
_cell.angle_gamma   90.00
#
_symmetry.space_group_name_H-M   'P 1'
#
loop_
_entity.id
_entity.type
_entity.pdbx_description
1 polymer ?
#
loop_
_entity_poly.entity_id
_entity_poly.type
_entity_poly.pdbx_seq_one_letter_code
_entity_poly.pdbx_strand_id
1 'polypeptide(L)'
;MENLSPKARRKARMFAIQALYQQQFNDLSIADLQQQFLVENPEIKADWAFFQKITREVLTHLTELDELFMPHLTRTPEEVNPVEKGILRLGTTELKNHPETPYKVVINEYVELAKSFGAEAGHKFVNSVLDKVAEHVRAIEKAYKQK
;
A
#
# COMPACT_ATOMS: atom_id res chain seq x y z
N MET A 1 -2.45 -22.23 11.51
CA MET A 1 -2.29 -20.93 10.89
C MET A 1 -0.81 -20.64 10.74
N GLU A 2 -0.34 -20.45 9.52
CA GLU A 2 1.06 -20.18 9.30
C GLU A 2 1.40 -18.75 9.71
N ASN A 3 2.42 -18.60 10.54
CA ASN A 3 3.01 -17.30 10.82
C ASN A 3 4.01 -17.00 9.72
N LEU A 4 3.57 -16.25 8.73
CA LEU A 4 4.44 -15.86 7.64
C LEU A 4 5.40 -14.76 8.10
N SER A 5 6.62 -14.82 7.60
CA SER A 5 7.66 -13.87 7.98
C SER A 5 7.36 -12.45 7.51
N PRO A 6 7.97 -11.43 8.15
CA PRO A 6 7.90 -10.06 7.63
C PRO A 6 8.38 -9.96 6.18
N LYS A 7 9.31 -10.80 5.78
CA LYS A 7 9.81 -10.84 4.41
C LYS A 7 8.73 -11.29 3.43
N ALA A 8 7.92 -12.30 3.80
CA ALA A 8 6.82 -12.77 2.98
C ALA A 8 5.74 -11.70 2.83
N ARG A 9 5.46 -10.96 3.92
CA ARG A 9 4.52 -9.85 3.90
C ARG A 9 5.02 -8.72 3.01
N ARG A 10 6.31 -8.41 3.05
CA ARG A 10 6.93 -7.40 2.19
C ARG A 10 6.80 -7.77 0.71
N LYS A 11 7.00 -9.04 0.37
CA LYS A 11 6.81 -9.51 -1.00
C LYS A 11 5.36 -9.35 -1.46
N ALA A 12 4.41 -9.64 -0.57
CA ALA A 12 3.00 -9.43 -0.87
C ALA A 12 2.70 -7.97 -1.20
N ARG A 13 3.27 -7.04 -0.42
CA ARG A 13 3.11 -5.60 -0.69
C ARG A 13 3.72 -5.22 -2.03
N MET A 14 4.90 -5.74 -2.34
CA MET A 14 5.56 -5.48 -3.62
C MET A 14 4.69 -5.93 -4.79
N PHE A 15 4.16 -7.14 -4.72
CA PHE A 15 3.26 -7.64 -5.77
C PHE A 15 1.96 -6.85 -5.84
N ALA A 16 1.45 -6.40 -4.68
CA ALA A 16 0.25 -5.56 -4.66
C ALA A 16 0.48 -4.23 -5.38
N ILE A 17 1.66 -3.63 -5.21
CA ILE A 17 2.01 -2.39 -5.93
C ILE A 17 2.00 -2.65 -7.44
N GLN A 18 2.60 -3.75 -7.89
CA GLN A 18 2.64 -4.11 -9.30
C GLN A 18 1.23 -4.37 -9.85
N ALA A 19 0.41 -5.08 -9.07
CA ALA A 19 -0.96 -5.39 -9.47
C ALA A 19 -1.80 -4.12 -9.63
N LEU A 20 -1.69 -3.19 -8.69
CA LEU A 20 -2.44 -1.94 -8.76
C LEU A 20 -1.95 -1.04 -9.90
N TYR A 21 -0.65 -1.07 -10.18
CA TYR A 21 -0.11 -0.37 -11.36
C TYR A 21 -0.76 -0.91 -12.63
N GLN A 22 -0.74 -2.22 -12.78
CA GLN A 22 -1.29 -2.89 -13.96
C GLN A 22 -2.79 -2.62 -14.12
N GLN A 23 -3.52 -2.64 -13.02
CA GLN A 23 -4.96 -2.44 -13.01
C GLN A 23 -5.36 -1.04 -13.51
N GLN A 24 -4.51 -0.04 -13.30
CA GLN A 24 -4.79 1.32 -13.77
C GLN A 24 -4.84 1.41 -15.30
N PHE A 25 -4.22 0.48 -15.99
CA PHE A 25 -4.13 0.47 -17.45
C PHE A 25 -4.92 -0.65 -18.11
N ASN A 26 -5.33 -1.65 -17.35
CA ASN A 26 -6.03 -2.82 -17.86
C ASN A 26 -7.33 -3.02 -17.08
N ASP A 27 -8.42 -3.27 -17.78
CA ASP A 27 -9.72 -3.45 -17.16
C ASP A 27 -9.94 -4.91 -16.75
N LEU A 28 -9.13 -5.39 -15.81
CA LEU A 28 -9.22 -6.73 -15.27
C LEU A 28 -10.08 -6.75 -14.02
N SER A 29 -10.84 -7.83 -13.83
CA SER A 29 -11.56 -8.04 -12.57
C SER A 29 -10.55 -8.28 -11.45
N ILE A 30 -10.97 -8.05 -10.22
CA ILE A 30 -10.12 -8.29 -9.04
C ILE A 30 -9.66 -9.75 -9.02
N ALA A 31 -10.60 -10.68 -9.26
CA ALA A 31 -10.28 -12.10 -9.26
C ALA A 31 -9.26 -12.48 -10.32
N ASP A 32 -9.43 -11.96 -11.55
CA ASP A 32 -8.50 -12.26 -12.64
C ASP A 32 -7.12 -11.67 -12.38
N LEU A 33 -7.07 -10.45 -11.84
CA LEU A 33 -5.80 -9.82 -11.50
C LEU A 33 -5.04 -10.61 -10.45
N GLN A 34 -5.73 -11.04 -9.39
CA GLN A 34 -5.12 -11.83 -8.32
C GLN A 34 -4.64 -13.19 -8.84
N GLN A 35 -5.46 -13.83 -9.67
CA GLN A 35 -5.12 -15.14 -10.23
C GLN A 35 -3.88 -15.06 -11.12
N GLN A 36 -3.76 -13.99 -11.89
CA GLN A 36 -2.61 -13.76 -12.77
C GLN A 36 -1.30 -13.78 -11.97
N PHE A 37 -1.26 -13.05 -10.87
CA PHE A 37 -0.05 -12.97 -10.05
C PHE A 37 0.30 -14.29 -9.39
N LEU A 38 -0.70 -15.03 -8.93
CA LEU A 38 -0.48 -16.35 -8.33
C LEU A 38 0.07 -17.34 -9.36
N VAL A 39 -0.49 -17.34 -10.57
CA VAL A 39 -0.07 -18.24 -11.64
C VAL A 39 1.34 -17.93 -12.14
N GLU A 40 1.67 -16.63 -12.25
CA GLU A 40 2.97 -16.19 -12.75
C GLU A 40 4.10 -16.37 -11.72
N ASN A 41 3.76 -16.53 -10.43
CA ASN A 41 4.75 -16.61 -9.37
C ASN A 41 4.52 -17.81 -8.45
N PRO A 42 4.42 -19.04 -9.00
CA PRO A 42 4.00 -20.21 -8.21
C PRO A 42 5.01 -20.62 -7.14
N GLU A 43 6.29 -20.29 -7.31
CA GLU A 43 7.35 -20.71 -6.37
C GLU A 43 7.78 -19.61 -5.41
N ILE A 44 7.22 -18.41 -5.54
CA ILE A 44 7.60 -17.29 -4.69
C ILE A 44 6.91 -17.40 -3.34
N LYS A 45 7.69 -17.37 -2.28
CA LYS A 45 7.16 -17.37 -0.92
C LYS A 45 6.74 -15.95 -0.54
N ALA A 46 5.46 -15.68 -0.69
CA ALA A 46 4.85 -14.41 -0.31
C ALA A 46 3.62 -14.70 0.52
N ASP A 47 3.17 -13.68 1.26
CA ASP A 47 1.92 -13.76 2.01
C ASP A 47 0.76 -13.50 1.04
N TRP A 48 0.41 -14.53 0.26
CA TRP A 48 -0.61 -14.41 -0.77
C TRP A 48 -2.00 -14.12 -0.21
N ALA A 49 -2.29 -14.58 1.00
CA ALA A 49 -3.56 -14.25 1.66
C ALA A 49 -3.65 -12.76 1.92
N PHE A 50 -2.57 -12.14 2.37
CA PHE A 50 -2.51 -10.70 2.58
C PHE A 50 -2.58 -9.95 1.25
N PHE A 51 -1.87 -10.43 0.22
CA PHE A 51 -1.93 -9.85 -1.12
C PHE A 51 -3.38 -9.79 -1.63
N GLN A 52 -4.10 -10.90 -1.52
CA GLN A 52 -5.50 -10.96 -1.96
C GLN A 52 -6.39 -10.01 -1.16
N LYS A 53 -6.19 -9.98 0.16
CA LYS A 53 -7.00 -9.14 1.04
C LYS A 53 -6.77 -7.65 0.76
N ILE A 54 -5.51 -7.21 0.71
CA ILE A 54 -5.21 -5.79 0.58
C ILE A 54 -5.55 -5.25 -0.81
N THR A 55 -5.32 -6.03 -1.87
CA THR A 55 -5.70 -5.60 -3.22
C THR A 55 -7.21 -5.46 -3.35
N ARG A 56 -7.96 -6.39 -2.77
CA ARG A 56 -9.42 -6.29 -2.75
C ARG A 56 -9.90 -5.06 -1.98
N GLU A 57 -9.32 -4.82 -0.81
CA GLU A 57 -9.68 -3.66 0.00
C GLU A 57 -9.46 -2.35 -0.76
N VAL A 58 -8.33 -2.24 -1.45
CA VAL A 58 -8.04 -1.05 -2.26
C VAL A 58 -9.06 -0.90 -3.39
N LEU A 59 -9.23 -1.95 -4.19
CA LEU A 59 -10.04 -1.85 -5.42
C LEU A 59 -11.53 -1.70 -5.14
N THR A 60 -12.00 -2.08 -3.96
CA THR A 60 -13.40 -1.88 -3.58
C THR A 60 -13.66 -0.56 -2.86
N HIS A 61 -12.63 0.22 -2.52
CA HIS A 61 -12.76 1.45 -1.75
C HIS A 61 -11.91 2.61 -2.30
N LEU A 62 -11.75 2.66 -3.63
CA LEU A 62 -10.87 3.65 -4.26
C LEU A 62 -11.21 5.09 -3.89
N THR A 63 -12.47 5.46 -3.97
CA THR A 63 -12.90 6.83 -3.69
C THR A 63 -12.62 7.23 -2.24
N GLU A 64 -12.96 6.34 -1.30
CA GLU A 64 -12.72 6.60 0.13
C GLU A 64 -11.25 6.76 0.44
N LEU A 65 -10.41 5.91 -0.16
CA LEU A 65 -8.97 5.97 0.06
C LEU A 65 -8.38 7.27 -0.50
N ASP A 66 -8.78 7.62 -1.71
CA ASP A 66 -8.31 8.84 -2.34
C ASP A 66 -8.71 10.08 -1.53
N GLU A 67 -9.90 10.09 -0.95
CA GLU A 67 -10.35 11.19 -0.09
C GLU A 67 -9.50 11.31 1.17
N LEU A 68 -8.91 10.20 1.65
CA LEU A 68 -8.07 10.23 2.85
C LEU A 68 -6.68 10.81 2.57
N PHE A 69 -6.07 10.51 1.43
CA PHE A 69 -4.70 10.96 1.21
C PHE A 69 -4.57 12.17 0.30
N MET A 70 -5.50 12.40 -0.63
CA MET A 70 -5.39 13.53 -1.56
C MET A 70 -5.31 14.91 -0.90
N PRO A 71 -6.01 15.18 0.22
CA PRO A 71 -5.85 16.48 0.88
C PRO A 71 -4.44 16.77 1.39
N HIS A 72 -3.62 15.74 1.49
CA HIS A 72 -2.26 15.87 2.04
C HIS A 72 -1.18 15.89 0.94
N LEU A 73 -1.60 15.88 -0.33
CA LEU A 73 -0.65 15.94 -1.43
C LEU A 73 0.03 17.29 -1.49
N THR A 74 1.36 17.27 -1.69
CA THR A 74 2.14 18.48 -1.95
C THR A 74 2.33 18.69 -3.45
N ARG A 75 1.72 17.83 -4.24
CA ARG A 75 1.69 17.88 -5.71
C ARG A 75 0.23 17.85 -6.15
N THR A 76 -0.04 18.26 -7.38
CA THR A 76 -1.38 18.06 -7.94
C THR A 76 -1.61 16.55 -8.16
N PRO A 77 -2.88 16.09 -8.17
CA PRO A 77 -3.14 14.67 -8.42
C PRO A 77 -2.53 14.17 -9.73
N GLU A 78 -2.45 15.03 -10.74
CA GLU A 78 -1.87 14.68 -12.05
C GLU A 78 -0.35 14.47 -11.98
N GLU A 79 0.30 15.07 -11.00
CA GLU A 79 1.75 14.93 -10.80
C GLU A 79 2.13 13.67 -10.03
N VAL A 80 1.13 12.96 -9.48
CA VAL A 80 1.36 11.69 -8.79
C VAL A 80 1.40 10.59 -9.85
N ASN A 81 2.54 9.90 -9.98
CA ASN A 81 2.64 8.86 -11.00
C ASN A 81 1.86 7.60 -10.57
N PRO A 82 1.55 6.68 -11.52
CA PRO A 82 0.73 5.50 -11.21
C PRO A 82 1.31 4.58 -10.13
N VAL A 83 2.63 4.46 -10.05
CA VAL A 83 3.27 3.65 -9.00
C VAL A 83 3.05 4.29 -7.63
N GLU A 84 3.32 5.59 -7.53
CA GLU A 84 3.11 6.34 -6.29
C GLU A 84 1.65 6.28 -5.85
N LYS A 85 0.72 6.39 -6.79
CA LYS A 85 -0.71 6.30 -6.49
C LYS A 85 -1.06 4.95 -5.88
N GLY A 86 -0.54 3.86 -6.44
CA GLY A 86 -0.73 2.52 -5.89
C GLY A 86 -0.18 2.40 -4.48
N ILE A 87 1.02 2.92 -4.27
CA ILE A 87 1.67 2.89 -2.95
C ILE A 87 0.85 3.67 -1.92
N LEU A 88 0.36 4.85 -2.28
CA LEU A 88 -0.45 5.66 -1.38
C LEU A 88 -1.77 4.98 -1.04
N ARG A 89 -2.41 4.35 -2.02
CA ARG A 89 -3.65 3.61 -1.79
C ARG A 89 -3.43 2.41 -0.87
N LEU A 90 -2.35 1.66 -1.09
CA LEU A 90 -2.01 0.50 -0.25
C LEU A 90 -1.63 0.93 1.16
N GLY A 91 -0.77 1.93 1.30
CA GLY A 91 -0.36 2.42 2.60
C GLY A 91 -1.52 2.96 3.41
N THR A 92 -2.41 3.72 2.77
CA THR A 92 -3.60 4.26 3.41
C THR A 92 -4.52 3.12 3.88
N THR A 93 -4.69 2.08 3.05
CA THR A 93 -5.50 0.92 3.40
C THR A 93 -4.93 0.20 4.63
N GLU A 94 -3.61 -0.03 4.64
CA GLU A 94 -3.00 -0.70 5.78
C GLU A 94 -3.10 0.13 7.06
N LEU A 95 -2.89 1.43 6.96
CA LEU A 95 -3.03 2.32 8.11
C LEU A 95 -4.46 2.31 8.65
N LYS A 96 -5.44 2.34 7.75
CA LYS A 96 -6.85 2.41 8.13
C LYS A 96 -7.39 1.08 8.65
N ASN A 97 -7.07 -0.02 7.98
CA ASN A 97 -7.73 -1.31 8.21
C ASN A 97 -6.91 -2.38 8.93
N HIS A 98 -5.61 -2.15 9.11
CA HIS A 98 -4.72 -3.18 9.68
C HIS A 98 -3.99 -2.66 10.92
N PRO A 99 -4.71 -2.44 12.02
CA PRO A 99 -4.12 -1.87 13.24
C PRO A 99 -3.11 -2.81 13.92
N GLU A 100 -3.09 -4.08 13.56
CA GLU A 100 -2.12 -5.05 14.06
C GLU A 100 -0.69 -4.73 13.64
N THR A 101 -0.51 -3.98 12.54
CA THR A 101 0.80 -3.52 12.11
C THR A 101 1.02 -2.09 12.60
N PRO A 102 2.06 -1.80 13.41
CA PRO A 102 2.31 -0.44 13.87
C PRO A 102 2.45 0.55 12.73
N TYR A 103 1.95 1.77 12.93
CA TYR A 103 1.92 2.74 11.84
C TYR A 103 3.31 3.06 11.29
N LYS A 104 4.33 3.11 12.15
CA LYS A 104 5.70 3.38 11.71
C LYS A 104 6.24 2.27 10.81
N VAL A 105 5.85 1.03 11.09
CA VAL A 105 6.24 -0.13 10.27
C VAL A 105 5.56 -0.02 8.89
N VAL A 106 4.27 0.30 8.87
CA VAL A 106 3.53 0.47 7.61
C VAL A 106 4.21 1.52 6.75
N ILE A 107 4.44 2.71 7.30
CA ILE A 107 5.04 3.81 6.55
C ILE A 107 6.44 3.42 6.04
N ASN A 108 7.27 2.85 6.92
CA ASN A 108 8.62 2.47 6.54
C ASN A 108 8.63 1.43 5.41
N GLU A 109 7.73 0.45 5.47
CA GLU A 109 7.67 -0.57 4.43
C GLU A 109 7.34 0.04 3.07
N TYR A 110 6.38 0.94 3.01
CA TYR A 110 6.00 1.57 1.73
C TYR A 110 7.03 2.58 1.25
N VAL A 111 7.73 3.26 2.16
CA VAL A 111 8.84 4.14 1.82
C VAL A 111 9.98 3.35 1.18
N GLU A 112 10.35 2.20 1.78
CA GLU A 112 11.40 1.35 1.24
C GLU A 112 11.01 0.77 -0.13
N LEU A 113 9.75 0.38 -0.30
CA LEU A 113 9.26 -0.10 -1.60
C LEU A 113 9.28 1.03 -2.65
N ALA A 114 8.94 2.25 -2.25
CA ALA A 114 9.00 3.40 -3.16
C ALA A 114 10.43 3.61 -3.67
N LYS A 115 11.43 3.45 -2.81
CA LYS A 115 12.83 3.51 -3.24
C LYS A 115 13.15 2.43 -4.28
N SER A 116 12.63 1.22 -4.08
CA SER A 116 12.86 0.09 -4.98
C SER A 116 12.30 0.32 -6.37
N PHE A 117 11.21 1.09 -6.48
CA PHE A 117 10.58 1.37 -7.77
C PHE A 117 11.18 2.60 -8.47
N GLY A 118 12.27 3.16 -7.92
CA GLY A 118 13.14 4.06 -8.66
C GLY A 118 12.89 5.55 -8.60
N ALA A 119 11.99 6.01 -7.75
CA ALA A 119 11.73 7.45 -7.64
C ALA A 119 12.44 8.01 -6.40
N GLU A 120 13.62 8.59 -6.55
CA GLU A 120 14.38 9.17 -5.44
C GLU A 120 13.56 10.19 -4.64
N ALA A 121 12.83 11.05 -5.33
CA ALA A 121 11.98 12.05 -4.68
C ALA A 121 10.68 11.44 -4.18
N GLY A 122 10.27 10.32 -4.78
CA GLY A 122 8.99 9.68 -4.49
C GLY A 122 8.89 9.15 -3.06
N HIS A 123 9.98 8.61 -2.51
CA HIS A 123 9.92 8.05 -1.16
C HIS A 123 9.69 9.11 -0.08
N LYS A 124 10.24 10.31 -0.27
CA LYS A 124 10.02 11.41 0.67
C LYS A 124 8.58 11.91 0.60
N PHE A 125 8.04 11.97 -0.61
CA PHE A 125 6.65 12.33 -0.85
C PHE A 125 5.71 11.32 -0.22
N VAL A 126 5.95 10.02 -0.44
CA VAL A 126 5.16 8.93 0.15
C VAL A 126 5.19 9.01 1.67
N ASN A 127 6.38 9.20 2.25
CA ASN A 127 6.53 9.31 3.70
C ASN A 127 5.71 10.46 4.26
N SER A 128 5.79 11.63 3.63
CA SER A 128 5.07 12.82 4.08
C SER A 128 3.55 12.61 4.04
N VAL A 129 3.04 12.07 2.94
CA VAL A 129 1.59 11.87 2.78
C VAL A 129 1.08 10.83 3.77
N LEU A 130 1.76 9.68 3.87
CA LEU A 130 1.31 8.60 4.75
C LEU A 130 1.39 8.99 6.22
N ASP A 131 2.39 9.80 6.60
CA ASP A 131 2.48 10.28 7.98
C ASP A 131 1.27 11.16 8.34
N LYS A 132 0.82 11.98 7.41
CA LYS A 132 -0.37 12.83 7.63
C LYS A 132 -1.65 12.00 7.65
N VAL A 133 -1.75 10.98 6.81
CA VAL A 133 -2.89 10.04 6.86
C VAL A 133 -2.92 9.38 8.24
N ALA A 134 -1.77 8.93 8.74
CA ALA A 134 -1.68 8.29 10.05
C ALA A 134 -2.12 9.21 11.19
N GLU A 135 -1.93 10.51 11.07
CA GLU A 135 -2.41 11.47 12.08
C GLU A 135 -3.93 11.41 12.26
N HIS A 136 -4.66 11.02 11.19
CA HIS A 136 -6.11 10.86 11.27
C HIS A 136 -6.52 9.45 11.67
N VAL A 137 -6.03 8.44 10.94
CA VAL A 137 -6.52 7.08 11.13
C VAL A 137 -5.82 6.32 12.24
N ARG A 138 -4.68 6.81 12.70
CA ARG A 138 -3.90 6.24 13.81
C ARG A 138 -3.66 7.26 14.91
N ALA A 139 -4.58 8.21 15.08
CA ALA A 139 -4.42 9.32 16.04
C ALA A 139 -4.16 8.81 17.45
N ILE A 140 -4.90 7.79 17.90
CA ILE A 140 -4.75 7.23 19.24
C ILE A 140 -3.38 6.56 19.40
N GLU A 141 -2.94 5.80 18.42
CA GLU A 141 -1.65 5.14 18.44
C GLU A 141 -0.51 6.16 18.50
N LYS A 142 -0.57 7.20 17.68
CA LYS A 142 0.45 8.25 17.64
C LYS A 142 0.55 9.00 18.96
N ALA A 143 -0.60 9.35 19.53
CA ALA A 143 -0.63 10.04 20.83
C ALA A 143 -0.04 9.17 21.94
N TYR A 144 -0.38 7.88 21.96
CA TYR A 144 0.12 6.95 22.95
C TYR A 144 1.64 6.80 22.88
N LYS A 145 2.20 6.73 21.68
CA LYS A 145 3.64 6.53 21.48
C LYS A 145 4.48 7.78 21.73
N GLN A 146 3.84 8.94 21.79
CA GLN A 146 4.54 10.21 22.08
C GLN A 146 4.70 10.48 23.58
N LYS A 147 4.15 9.63 24.42
CA LYS A 147 4.31 9.80 25.89
C LYS A 147 5.67 9.26 26.36
#